data_87690d59b866a19d248e53f432df6214
#
_entry.id   87690d59b866a19d248e53f432df6214
#
_cell.length_a   1.000
_cell.length_b   1.000
_cell.length_c   1.000
_cell.angle_alpha   90.00
_cell.angle_beta   90.00
_cell.angle_gamma   90.00
#
_symmetry.space_group_name_H-M   'P 1'
#
loop_
_entity.id
_entity.type
_entity.pdbx_description
1 polymer ?
#
loop_
_entity_poly.entity_id
_entity_poly.type
_entity_poly.pdbx_seq_one_letter_code
_entity_poly.pdbx_strand_id
1 'polypeptide(L)'
;MTSRAGPSSCLCGFVRDTLAQRLALAGLRLPNICPQAQSHLTPPRLHGRCNGAGGHHMNGFEYIFTLFGLLLGLALAEGLGGLARALKARHHVHVGWPTALLGLFVSCDLVTFWLYGWELRDVMPVTWPAIFGGFVVTAIYYLAASLIFPDGDFEDLDAHFERHYRTVLAGVFVCNAAFFGTLVTLTDIPGLFTLRFTVVGWSAFPTLLLAIYTRDRRVVIGCLVYLISLYPLSVVWA
;
A
#
# COMPACT_ATOMS: atom_id res chain seq x y z
N MET A 1 -1.53 44.21 0.72
CA MET A 1 -2.12 43.11 1.53
C MET A 1 -1.82 41.82 0.79
N THR A 2 -0.74 41.14 1.21
CA THR A 2 -0.22 39.93 0.62
C THR A 2 -0.86 38.72 1.28
N SER A 3 -1.69 37.98 0.54
CA SER A 3 -2.29 36.72 0.99
C SER A 3 -1.22 35.62 1.06
N ARG A 4 -0.94 35.14 2.26
CA ARG A 4 -0.07 33.96 2.50
C ARG A 4 -0.85 32.69 2.12
N ALA A 5 -0.46 32.04 1.03
CA ALA A 5 -0.88 30.67 0.75
C ALA A 5 -0.24 29.71 1.77
N GLY A 6 -1.06 28.87 2.41
CA GLY A 6 -0.61 27.93 3.42
C GLY A 6 0.18 26.75 2.83
N PRO A 7 1.03 26.08 3.61
CA PRO A 7 1.99 25.05 3.15
C PRO A 7 1.34 23.72 2.72
N SER A 8 0.05 23.54 2.88
CA SER A 8 -0.64 22.27 2.54
C SER A 8 -0.88 22.07 1.04
N SER A 9 -0.86 23.14 0.23
CA SER A 9 -1.05 23.04 -1.23
C SER A 9 0.20 22.59 -1.98
N CYS A 10 1.40 22.73 -1.41
CA CYS A 10 2.65 22.32 -2.07
C CYS A 10 2.88 20.81 -2.05
N LEU A 11 2.48 20.11 -0.98
CA LEU A 11 2.72 18.66 -0.87
C LEU A 11 1.83 17.86 -1.84
N CYS A 12 0.59 18.28 -2.00
CA CYS A 12 -0.37 17.65 -2.92
C CYS A 12 0.02 17.86 -4.39
N GLY A 13 0.61 19.01 -4.72
CA GLY A 13 1.15 19.30 -6.05
C GLY A 13 2.37 18.44 -6.38
N PHE A 14 3.29 18.29 -5.46
CA PHE A 14 4.52 17.51 -5.67
C PHE A 14 4.24 16.00 -5.85
N VAL A 15 3.31 15.42 -5.08
CA VAL A 15 2.91 14.02 -5.22
C VAL A 15 2.18 13.80 -6.55
N ARG A 16 1.32 14.73 -6.96
CA ARG A 16 0.57 14.66 -8.22
C ARG A 16 1.49 14.76 -9.44
N ASP A 17 2.48 15.65 -9.41
CA ASP A 17 3.43 15.83 -10.51
C ASP A 17 4.38 14.65 -10.66
N THR A 18 4.82 14.06 -9.54
CA THR A 18 5.65 12.85 -9.53
C THR A 18 4.88 11.63 -10.06
N LEU A 19 3.58 11.54 -9.74
CA LEU A 19 2.69 10.46 -10.20
C LEU A 19 2.30 10.61 -11.67
N ALA A 20 1.97 11.83 -12.12
CA ALA A 20 1.68 12.12 -13.51
C ALA A 20 2.91 11.88 -14.41
N GLN A 21 4.10 12.18 -13.92
CA GLN A 21 5.36 11.89 -14.59
C GLN A 21 5.64 10.37 -14.66
N ARG A 22 5.27 9.63 -13.62
CA ARG A 22 5.39 8.16 -13.58
C ARG A 22 4.41 7.46 -14.51
N LEU A 23 3.16 7.96 -14.61
CA LEU A 23 2.14 7.44 -15.53
C LEU A 23 2.48 7.77 -16.99
N ALA A 24 3.05 8.94 -17.27
CA ALA A 24 3.52 9.33 -18.60
C ALA A 24 4.71 8.45 -19.05
N LEU A 25 5.61 8.08 -18.14
CA LEU A 25 6.73 7.17 -18.40
C LEU A 25 6.27 5.70 -18.58
N ALA A 26 5.13 5.33 -17.98
CA ALA A 26 4.49 4.04 -18.16
C ALA A 26 3.66 3.94 -19.46
N GLY A 27 3.62 5.00 -20.29
CA GLY A 27 2.85 5.01 -21.54
C GLY A 27 1.33 5.19 -21.36
N LEU A 28 0.86 5.44 -20.16
CA LEU A 28 -0.54 5.71 -19.85
C LEU A 28 -0.88 7.16 -20.17
N ARG A 29 -1.40 7.41 -21.37
CA ARG A 29 -2.01 8.71 -21.70
C ARG A 29 -3.36 8.81 -21.01
N LEU A 30 -3.47 9.74 -20.07
CA LEU A 30 -4.78 10.16 -19.56
C LEU A 30 -5.61 10.73 -20.72
N PRO A 31 -6.88 10.33 -20.90
CA PRO A 31 -7.75 10.98 -21.87
C PRO A 31 -7.87 12.45 -21.48
N ASN A 32 -7.68 13.34 -22.47
CA ASN A 32 -7.86 14.78 -22.32
C ASN A 32 -9.34 15.08 -22.00
N ILE A 33 -9.67 15.19 -20.74
CA ILE A 33 -10.93 15.78 -20.29
C ILE A 33 -10.65 17.27 -20.03
N CYS A 34 -10.57 18.05 -21.12
CA CYS A 34 -10.77 19.50 -21.06
C CYS A 34 -12.21 19.79 -21.47
N PRO A 35 -13.09 20.24 -20.57
CA PRO A 35 -14.33 20.86 -21.01
C PRO A 35 -14.01 22.24 -21.60
N GLN A 36 -14.31 22.43 -22.89
CA GLN A 36 -14.28 23.74 -23.56
C GLN A 36 -15.17 24.72 -22.78
N ALA A 37 -14.55 25.73 -22.24
CA ALA A 37 -15.23 26.95 -21.79
C ALA A 37 -15.75 27.70 -23.04
N GLN A 38 -16.99 27.45 -23.41
CA GLN A 38 -17.70 28.33 -24.34
C GLN A 38 -18.14 29.58 -23.60
N SER A 39 -17.52 30.72 -23.99
CA SER A 39 -17.89 32.05 -23.61
C SER A 39 -19.24 32.45 -24.19
N HIS A 40 -20.25 32.52 -23.34
CA HIS A 40 -21.45 33.32 -23.63
C HIS A 40 -21.53 34.44 -22.60
N LEU A 41 -21.31 35.66 -23.10
CA LEU A 41 -21.55 36.96 -22.47
C LEU A 41 -23.03 37.10 -22.09
N THR A 42 -23.33 37.11 -20.79
CA THR A 42 -24.57 37.64 -20.24
C THR A 42 -24.24 38.44 -19.00
N PRO A 43 -24.81 39.68 -18.81
CA PRO A 43 -24.43 40.59 -17.74
C PRO A 43 -24.88 40.11 -16.34
N PRO A 44 -24.24 40.59 -15.27
CA PRO A 44 -24.43 40.06 -13.93
C PRO A 44 -25.74 40.55 -13.31
N ARG A 45 -26.64 39.65 -12.96
CA ARG A 45 -27.70 39.94 -11.95
C ARG A 45 -27.13 39.68 -10.56
N LEU A 46 -26.92 40.75 -9.83
CA LEU A 46 -26.68 40.76 -8.40
C LEU A 46 -27.89 40.14 -7.67
N HIS A 47 -27.80 38.90 -7.26
CA HIS A 47 -28.57 38.37 -6.16
C HIS A 47 -27.62 37.59 -5.27
N GLY A 48 -27.27 38.26 -4.15
CA GLY A 48 -26.50 37.66 -3.10
C GLY A 48 -27.25 36.46 -2.52
N ARG A 49 -26.60 35.31 -2.61
CA ARG A 49 -26.87 34.20 -1.75
C ARG A 49 -25.54 33.58 -1.36
N CYS A 50 -25.05 34.01 -0.20
CA CYS A 50 -23.98 33.31 0.51
C CYS A 50 -24.49 31.89 0.85
N ASN A 51 -24.24 30.93 -0.01
CA ASN A 51 -24.24 29.53 0.39
C ASN A 51 -22.81 29.15 0.72
N GLY A 52 -22.33 29.66 1.85
CA GLY A 52 -21.18 29.13 2.58
C GLY A 52 -21.62 27.91 3.35
N ALA A 53 -21.35 26.77 2.84
CA ALA A 53 -21.07 25.51 3.48
C ALA A 53 -20.88 24.50 2.35
N GLY A 54 -19.70 24.50 1.72
CA GLY A 54 -19.25 23.39 0.93
C GLY A 54 -19.08 22.20 1.86
N GLY A 55 -20.17 21.52 2.17
CA GLY A 55 -20.11 20.19 2.74
C GLY A 55 -19.31 19.35 1.72
N HIS A 56 -18.10 18.95 2.08
CA HIS A 56 -17.40 17.91 1.36
C HIS A 56 -18.30 16.68 1.37
N HIS A 57 -19.05 16.47 0.29
CA HIS A 57 -19.71 15.20 0.05
C HIS A 57 -18.60 14.18 -0.16
N MET A 58 -18.27 13.44 0.91
CA MET A 58 -17.35 12.30 0.82
C MET A 58 -17.93 11.32 -0.21
N ASN A 59 -17.15 11.03 -1.24
CA ASN A 59 -17.51 10.00 -2.21
C ASN A 59 -17.58 8.65 -1.48
N GLY A 60 -18.49 7.76 -1.93
CA GLY A 60 -18.63 6.43 -1.31
C GLY A 60 -17.32 5.67 -1.21
N PHE A 61 -16.41 5.85 -2.17
CA PHE A 61 -15.07 5.30 -2.15
C PHE A 61 -14.23 5.86 -0.98
N GLU A 62 -14.23 7.17 -0.74
CA GLU A 62 -13.47 7.79 0.35
C GLU A 62 -13.89 7.25 1.72
N TYR A 63 -15.19 7.01 1.90
CA TYR A 63 -15.72 6.41 3.12
C TYR A 63 -15.20 4.99 3.34
N ILE A 64 -15.23 4.15 2.29
CA ILE A 64 -14.76 2.77 2.33
C ILE A 64 -13.24 2.72 2.48
N PHE A 65 -12.51 3.58 1.77
CA PHE A 65 -11.05 3.67 1.85
C PHE A 65 -10.57 4.09 3.24
N THR A 66 -11.37 4.92 3.94
CA THR A 66 -11.09 5.29 5.34
C THR A 66 -11.16 4.06 6.25
N LEU A 67 -12.16 3.19 6.06
CA LEU A 67 -12.28 1.94 6.84
C LEU A 67 -11.09 1.00 6.58
N PHE A 68 -10.72 0.79 5.32
CA PHE A 68 -9.57 -0.04 4.98
C PHE A 68 -8.27 0.56 5.48
N GLY A 69 -8.12 1.89 5.37
CA GLY A 69 -6.99 2.62 5.91
C GLY A 69 -6.83 2.48 7.42
N LEU A 70 -7.93 2.46 8.15
CA LEU A 70 -7.91 2.22 9.59
C LEU A 70 -7.39 0.81 9.92
N LEU A 71 -7.88 -0.23 9.21
CA LEU A 71 -7.42 -1.61 9.41
C LEU A 71 -5.96 -1.80 9.02
N LEU A 72 -5.52 -1.24 7.88
CA LEU A 72 -4.12 -1.27 7.46
C LEU A 72 -3.22 -0.49 8.42
N GLY A 73 -3.69 0.65 8.93
CA GLY A 73 -2.99 1.43 9.94
C GLY A 73 -2.83 0.67 11.25
N LEU A 74 -3.86 -0.08 11.68
CA LEU A 74 -3.79 -0.95 12.84
C LEU A 74 -2.79 -2.10 12.61
N ALA A 75 -2.80 -2.74 11.44
CA ALA A 75 -1.83 -3.77 11.07
C ALA A 75 -0.39 -3.23 11.09
N LEU A 76 -0.18 -2.02 10.54
CA LEU A 76 1.12 -1.35 10.56
C LEU A 76 1.56 -0.99 11.98
N ALA A 77 0.64 -0.52 12.82
CA ALA A 77 0.91 -0.20 14.23
C ALA A 77 1.33 -1.46 15.00
N GLU A 78 0.69 -2.60 14.73
CA GLU A 78 1.03 -3.89 15.35
C GLU A 78 2.43 -4.37 14.93
N GLY A 79 2.72 -4.36 13.61
CA GLY A 79 4.02 -4.75 13.08
C GLY A 79 5.16 -3.85 13.57
N LEU A 80 5.02 -2.53 13.47
CA LEU A 80 6.03 -1.57 13.93
C LEU A 80 6.12 -1.51 15.46
N GLY A 81 5.00 -1.65 16.15
CA GLY A 81 4.95 -1.74 17.61
C GLY A 81 5.70 -2.96 18.14
N GLY A 82 5.50 -4.12 17.51
CA GLY A 82 6.23 -5.34 17.81
C GLY A 82 7.73 -5.18 17.54
N LEU A 83 8.10 -4.60 16.39
CA LEU A 83 9.50 -4.30 16.07
C LEU A 83 10.14 -3.36 17.09
N ALA A 84 9.43 -2.32 17.51
CA ALA A 84 9.92 -1.38 18.52
C ALA A 84 10.11 -2.06 19.89
N ARG A 85 9.19 -2.96 20.29
CA ARG A 85 9.34 -3.77 21.51
C ARG A 85 10.56 -4.69 21.42
N ALA A 86 10.72 -5.39 20.30
CA ALA A 86 11.87 -6.27 20.07
C ALA A 86 13.20 -5.50 20.12
N LEU A 87 13.28 -4.33 19.49
CA LEU A 87 14.47 -3.47 19.52
C LEU A 87 14.80 -2.95 20.92
N LYS A 88 13.80 -2.66 21.75
CA LYS A 88 14.01 -2.27 23.15
C LYS A 88 14.55 -3.44 23.99
N ALA A 89 14.05 -4.64 23.73
CA ALA A 89 14.47 -5.87 24.44
C ALA A 89 15.85 -6.40 24.00
N ARG A 90 16.46 -5.85 22.95
CA ARG A 90 17.73 -6.34 22.33
C ARG A 90 18.91 -6.50 23.31
N HIS A 91 18.90 -5.81 24.44
CA HIS A 91 19.95 -5.88 25.45
C HIS A 91 19.80 -7.10 26.37
N HIS A 92 18.61 -7.72 26.42
CA HIS A 92 18.30 -8.84 27.30
C HIS A 92 17.96 -10.13 26.53
N VAL A 93 17.59 -9.99 25.24
CA VAL A 93 17.16 -11.11 24.38
C VAL A 93 17.86 -11.01 23.04
N HIS A 94 18.27 -12.15 22.48
CA HIS A 94 18.74 -12.20 21.10
C HIS A 94 17.58 -11.85 20.17
N VAL A 95 17.60 -10.61 19.62
CA VAL A 95 16.66 -10.24 18.58
C VAL A 95 17.01 -11.03 17.32
N GLY A 96 16.19 -11.98 16.99
CA GLY A 96 16.33 -12.73 15.74
C GLY A 96 16.21 -11.79 14.54
N TRP A 97 17.31 -11.55 13.84
CA TRP A 97 17.31 -10.74 12.61
C TRP A 97 16.21 -11.12 11.61
N PRO A 98 15.85 -12.42 11.45
CA PRO A 98 14.77 -12.82 10.55
C PRO A 98 13.40 -12.25 10.92
N THR A 99 13.07 -12.21 12.23
CA THR A 99 11.81 -11.63 12.70
C THR A 99 11.72 -10.14 12.41
N ALA A 100 12.84 -9.41 12.63
CA ALA A 100 12.90 -7.98 12.31
C ALA A 100 12.78 -7.72 10.81
N LEU A 101 13.43 -8.54 9.96
CA LEU A 101 13.31 -8.45 8.50
C LEU A 101 11.88 -8.78 8.03
N LEU A 102 11.23 -9.78 8.62
CA LEU A 102 9.85 -10.12 8.30
C LEU A 102 8.91 -8.97 8.65
N GLY A 103 9.05 -8.37 9.84
CA GLY A 103 8.28 -7.21 10.26
C GLY A 103 8.50 -5.99 9.34
N LEU A 104 9.74 -5.74 8.95
CA LEU A 104 10.08 -4.67 8.01
C LEU A 104 9.47 -4.93 6.62
N PHE A 105 9.59 -6.17 6.12
CA PHE A 105 8.99 -6.56 4.83
C PHE A 105 7.48 -6.34 4.82
N VAL A 106 6.76 -6.86 5.82
CA VAL A 106 5.30 -6.70 5.92
C VAL A 106 4.91 -5.23 6.05
N SER A 107 5.68 -4.42 6.77
CA SER A 107 5.43 -2.98 6.89
C SER A 107 5.59 -2.25 5.55
N CYS A 108 6.63 -2.56 4.77
CA CYS A 108 6.82 -2.01 3.43
C CYS A 108 5.71 -2.44 2.47
N ASP A 109 5.30 -3.69 2.56
CA ASP A 109 4.23 -4.26 1.73
C ASP A 109 2.88 -3.60 2.03
N LEU A 110 2.54 -3.41 3.32
CA LEU A 110 1.34 -2.68 3.76
C LEU A 110 1.27 -1.25 3.22
N VAL A 111 2.38 -0.51 3.30
CA VAL A 111 2.44 0.87 2.77
C VAL A 111 2.26 0.88 1.26
N THR A 112 2.85 -0.09 0.57
CA THR A 112 2.73 -0.23 -0.88
C THR A 112 1.30 -0.62 -1.29
N PHE A 113 0.69 -1.53 -0.54
CA PHE A 113 -0.71 -1.92 -0.73
C PHE A 113 -1.67 -0.73 -0.56
N TRP A 114 -1.46 0.11 0.46
CA TRP A 114 -2.22 1.34 0.63
C TRP A 114 -2.09 2.26 -0.58
N LEU A 115 -0.86 2.49 -1.05
CA LEU A 115 -0.59 3.39 -2.17
C LEU A 115 -1.31 2.91 -3.44
N TYR A 116 -1.22 1.63 -3.76
CA TYR A 116 -1.92 1.05 -4.91
C TYR A 116 -3.44 1.03 -4.73
N GLY A 117 -3.94 0.85 -3.51
CA GLY A 117 -5.36 0.96 -3.20
C GLY A 117 -5.92 2.34 -3.53
N TRP A 118 -5.12 3.40 -3.28
CA TRP A 118 -5.47 4.75 -3.66
C TRP A 118 -5.50 4.96 -5.19
N GLU A 119 -4.59 4.33 -5.94
CA GLU A 119 -4.57 4.39 -7.40
C GLU A 119 -5.82 3.76 -8.04
N LEU A 120 -6.41 2.74 -7.40
CA LEU A 120 -7.62 2.08 -7.88
C LEU A 120 -8.92 2.87 -7.60
N ARG A 121 -8.87 4.02 -6.93
CA ARG A 121 -10.05 4.78 -6.47
C ARG A 121 -11.05 5.13 -7.58
N ASP A 122 -10.55 5.39 -8.80
CA ASP A 122 -11.36 5.86 -9.93
C ASP A 122 -12.00 4.70 -10.72
N VAL A 123 -11.49 3.48 -10.56
CA VAL A 123 -11.95 2.28 -11.28
C VAL A 123 -12.64 1.26 -10.38
N MET A 124 -12.46 1.34 -9.08
CA MET A 124 -13.03 0.37 -8.14
C MET A 124 -14.54 0.61 -7.95
N PRO A 125 -15.39 -0.35 -8.30
CA PRO A 125 -16.84 -0.19 -8.10
C PRO A 125 -17.18 -0.27 -6.62
N VAL A 126 -18.03 0.66 -6.14
CA VAL A 126 -18.56 0.66 -4.78
C VAL A 126 -19.69 -0.36 -4.69
N THR A 127 -19.36 -1.64 -4.67
CA THR A 127 -20.29 -2.76 -4.58
C THR A 127 -20.02 -3.59 -3.33
N TRP A 128 -21.03 -4.31 -2.86
CA TRP A 128 -20.90 -5.15 -1.67
C TRP A 128 -19.72 -6.17 -1.77
N PRO A 129 -19.54 -6.90 -2.89
CA PRO A 129 -18.42 -7.83 -3.02
C PRO A 129 -17.04 -7.13 -2.97
N ALA A 130 -16.91 -5.92 -3.55
CA ALA A 130 -15.66 -5.16 -3.50
C ALA A 130 -15.33 -4.70 -2.07
N ILE A 131 -16.34 -4.23 -1.32
CA ILE A 131 -16.19 -3.82 0.08
C ILE A 131 -15.80 -5.01 0.95
N PHE A 132 -16.55 -6.12 0.82
CA PHE A 132 -16.28 -7.32 1.60
C PHE A 132 -14.94 -7.95 1.26
N GLY A 133 -14.57 -8.01 -0.04
CA GLY A 133 -13.26 -8.49 -0.49
C GLY A 133 -12.12 -7.64 0.07
N GLY A 134 -12.24 -6.32 0.01
CA GLY A 134 -11.27 -5.39 0.61
C GLY A 134 -11.14 -5.58 2.13
N PHE A 135 -12.26 -5.77 2.83
CA PHE A 135 -12.26 -6.07 4.26
C PHE A 135 -11.52 -7.38 4.56
N VAL A 136 -11.80 -8.46 3.81
CA VAL A 136 -11.12 -9.75 4.01
C VAL A 136 -9.61 -9.62 3.80
N VAL A 137 -9.17 -8.93 2.74
CA VAL A 137 -7.74 -8.72 2.47
C VAL A 137 -7.08 -7.91 3.58
N THR A 138 -7.68 -6.81 4.02
CA THR A 138 -7.11 -5.99 5.11
C THR A 138 -7.11 -6.73 6.45
N ALA A 139 -8.11 -7.59 6.72
CA ALA A 139 -8.14 -8.45 7.89
C ALA A 139 -7.03 -9.51 7.87
N ILE A 140 -6.75 -10.11 6.69
CA ILE A 140 -5.62 -11.05 6.54
C ILE A 140 -4.28 -10.34 6.81
N TYR A 141 -4.10 -9.11 6.32
CA TYR A 141 -2.91 -8.32 6.65
C TYR A 141 -2.77 -8.05 8.13
N TYR A 142 -3.86 -7.69 8.81
CA TYR A 142 -3.85 -7.47 10.26
C TYR A 142 -3.45 -8.75 11.00
N LEU A 143 -4.04 -9.89 10.66
CA LEU A 143 -3.69 -11.18 11.26
C LEU A 143 -2.24 -11.57 10.96
N ALA A 144 -1.75 -11.35 9.73
CA ALA A 144 -0.35 -11.60 9.38
C ALA A 144 0.59 -10.73 10.22
N ALA A 145 0.30 -9.42 10.37
CA ALA A 145 1.10 -8.50 11.16
C ALA A 145 1.13 -8.86 12.65
N SER A 146 0.00 -9.27 13.22
CA SER A 146 -0.10 -9.68 14.62
C SER A 146 0.67 -10.97 14.93
N LEU A 147 0.83 -11.87 13.94
CA LEU A 147 1.57 -13.12 14.11
C LEU A 147 3.09 -12.96 14.02
N ILE A 148 3.63 -11.81 13.63
CA ILE A 148 5.08 -11.59 13.46
C ILE A 148 5.79 -11.61 14.82
N PHE A 149 5.21 -10.97 15.81
CA PHE A 149 5.80 -10.81 17.14
C PHE A 149 4.94 -11.51 18.19
N PRO A 150 5.55 -12.20 19.19
CA PRO A 150 4.80 -12.82 20.28
C PRO A 150 4.15 -11.77 21.18
N ASP A 151 2.99 -12.12 21.74
CA ASP A 151 2.35 -11.39 22.81
C ASP A 151 2.96 -11.83 24.15
N GLY A 152 3.77 -10.99 24.81
CA GLY A 152 4.36 -11.26 26.11
C GLY A 152 5.89 -11.25 26.12
N ASP A 153 6.50 -12.12 26.93
CA ASP A 153 7.95 -12.17 27.12
C ASP A 153 8.66 -12.70 25.87
N PHE A 154 9.67 -11.96 25.42
CA PHE A 154 10.47 -12.30 24.24
C PHE A 154 11.53 -13.36 24.58
N GLU A 155 11.12 -14.56 25.06
CA GLU A 155 12.07 -15.58 25.47
C GLU A 155 12.81 -16.24 24.30
N ASP A 156 12.14 -16.45 23.15
CA ASP A 156 12.76 -17.07 21.96
C ASP A 156 12.09 -16.56 20.66
N LEU A 157 12.57 -15.45 20.13
CA LEU A 157 12.10 -14.89 18.86
C LEU A 157 12.44 -15.77 17.65
N ASP A 158 13.49 -16.57 17.72
CA ASP A 158 13.88 -17.46 16.64
C ASP A 158 12.92 -18.65 16.52
N ALA A 159 12.53 -19.27 17.65
CA ALA A 159 11.54 -20.33 17.65
C ALA A 159 10.15 -19.84 17.24
N HIS A 160 9.78 -18.61 17.64
CA HIS A 160 8.53 -17.97 17.19
C HIS A 160 8.53 -17.74 15.68
N PHE A 161 9.64 -17.21 15.13
CA PHE A 161 9.81 -17.03 13.69
C PHE A 161 9.61 -18.35 12.94
N GLU A 162 10.33 -19.40 13.31
CA GLU A 162 10.26 -20.71 12.63
C GLU A 162 8.84 -21.29 12.62
N ARG A 163 8.03 -20.99 13.62
CA ARG A 163 6.64 -21.44 13.72
C ARG A 163 5.69 -20.65 12.82
N HIS A 164 5.88 -19.33 12.68
CA HIS A 164 4.85 -18.44 12.13
C HIS A 164 5.22 -17.81 10.77
N TYR A 165 6.50 -17.74 10.36
CA TYR A 165 6.91 -17.04 9.15
C TYR A 165 6.16 -17.52 7.90
N ARG A 166 5.87 -18.81 7.78
CA ARG A 166 5.14 -19.37 6.63
C ARG A 166 3.71 -18.88 6.56
N THR A 167 3.04 -18.85 7.72
CA THR A 167 1.66 -18.36 7.79
C THR A 167 1.59 -16.88 7.43
N VAL A 168 2.53 -16.08 7.94
CA VAL A 168 2.65 -14.65 7.62
C VAL A 168 2.89 -14.45 6.12
N LEU A 169 3.91 -15.11 5.55
CA LEU A 169 4.23 -14.99 4.12
C LEU A 169 3.09 -15.51 3.22
N ALA A 170 2.39 -16.58 3.64
CA ALA A 170 1.22 -17.08 2.92
C ALA A 170 0.06 -16.06 2.94
N GLY A 171 -0.19 -15.40 4.08
CA GLY A 171 -1.16 -14.32 4.18
C GLY A 171 -0.82 -13.16 3.24
N VAL A 172 0.43 -12.69 3.26
CA VAL A 172 0.92 -11.64 2.35
C VAL A 172 0.79 -12.07 0.89
N PHE A 173 1.14 -13.31 0.56
CA PHE A 173 1.01 -13.84 -0.80
C PHE A 173 -0.45 -13.82 -1.28
N VAL A 174 -1.39 -14.27 -0.44
CA VAL A 174 -2.83 -14.25 -0.78
C VAL A 174 -3.34 -12.83 -0.99
N CYS A 175 -2.94 -11.89 -0.14
CA CYS A 175 -3.32 -10.48 -0.28
C CYS A 175 -2.79 -9.87 -1.58
N ASN A 176 -1.51 -10.08 -1.88
CA ASN A 176 -0.90 -9.59 -3.12
C ASN A 176 -1.51 -10.25 -4.36
N ALA A 177 -1.80 -11.56 -4.31
CA ALA A 177 -2.45 -12.27 -5.41
C ALA A 177 -3.89 -11.78 -5.65
N ALA A 178 -4.66 -11.56 -4.59
CA ALA A 178 -6.01 -11.01 -4.67
C ALA A 178 -5.99 -9.58 -5.25
N PHE A 179 -5.07 -8.73 -4.78
CA PHE A 179 -4.91 -7.38 -5.27
C PHE A 179 -4.50 -7.36 -6.75
N PHE A 180 -3.50 -8.14 -7.11
CA PHE A 180 -3.01 -8.25 -8.49
C PHE A 180 -4.09 -8.79 -9.43
N GLY A 181 -4.84 -9.81 -9.00
CA GLY A 181 -5.99 -10.33 -9.74
C GLY A 181 -7.06 -9.25 -9.96
N THR A 182 -7.37 -8.45 -8.94
CA THR A 182 -8.30 -7.32 -9.06
C THR A 182 -7.77 -6.27 -10.03
N LEU A 183 -6.49 -5.93 -9.95
CA LEU A 183 -5.86 -4.96 -10.84
C LEU A 183 -5.94 -5.39 -12.31
N VAL A 184 -5.59 -6.64 -12.61
CA VAL A 184 -5.63 -7.20 -13.98
C VAL A 184 -7.06 -7.28 -14.52
N THR A 185 -8.06 -7.51 -13.67
CA THR A 185 -9.47 -7.61 -14.09
C THR A 185 -10.14 -6.26 -14.29
N LEU A 186 -9.73 -5.23 -13.56
CA LEU A 186 -10.35 -3.91 -13.59
C LEU A 186 -9.63 -2.91 -14.50
N THR A 187 -8.37 -3.16 -14.84
CA THR A 187 -7.56 -2.23 -15.63
C THR A 187 -6.86 -2.95 -16.77
N ASP A 188 -6.91 -2.35 -17.96
CA ASP A 188 -6.01 -2.73 -19.04
C ASP A 188 -4.64 -2.13 -18.75
N ILE A 189 -3.70 -2.95 -18.27
CA ILE A 189 -2.33 -2.51 -17.94
C ILE A 189 -1.48 -2.61 -19.21
N PRO A 190 -1.23 -1.52 -19.95
CA PRO A 190 -0.29 -1.54 -21.05
C PRO A 190 1.12 -1.72 -20.46
N GLY A 191 1.80 -2.76 -20.91
CA GLY A 191 3.18 -3.03 -20.45
C GLY A 191 3.29 -4.00 -19.28
N LEU A 192 2.28 -4.84 -19.02
CA LEU A 192 2.31 -5.91 -18.02
C LEU A 192 3.54 -6.84 -18.16
N PHE A 193 4.11 -6.93 -19.36
CA PHE A 193 5.30 -7.72 -19.68
C PHE A 193 6.55 -6.86 -19.95
N THR A 194 6.57 -5.59 -19.54
CA THR A 194 7.80 -4.80 -19.57
C THR A 194 8.83 -5.38 -18.61
N LEU A 195 10.11 -5.24 -18.93
CA LEU A 195 11.22 -5.73 -18.11
C LEU A 195 11.10 -5.22 -16.66
N ARG A 196 10.72 -3.95 -16.50
CA ARG A 196 10.51 -3.33 -15.19
C ARG A 196 9.41 -4.04 -14.40
N PHE A 197 8.22 -4.21 -14.99
CA PHE A 197 7.09 -4.86 -14.32
C PHE A 197 7.39 -6.33 -14.04
N THR A 198 8.11 -7.00 -14.93
CA THR A 198 8.55 -8.40 -14.74
C THR A 198 9.51 -8.52 -13.55
N VAL A 199 10.49 -7.63 -13.43
CA VAL A 199 11.48 -7.68 -12.34
C VAL A 199 10.86 -7.24 -11.01
N VAL A 200 10.07 -6.18 -10.98
CA VAL A 200 9.55 -5.63 -9.72
C VAL A 200 8.25 -6.33 -9.28
N GLY A 201 7.32 -6.58 -10.21
CA GLY A 201 6.02 -7.16 -9.90
C GLY A 201 6.02 -8.69 -9.90
N TRP A 202 6.36 -9.29 -11.05
CA TRP A 202 6.27 -10.74 -11.22
C TRP A 202 7.28 -11.53 -10.39
N SER A 203 8.50 -11.01 -10.16
CA SER A 203 9.53 -11.74 -9.41
C SER A 203 9.19 -11.89 -7.92
N ALA A 204 8.33 -11.02 -7.38
CA ALA A 204 7.90 -11.09 -5.99
C ALA A 204 7.15 -12.39 -5.69
N PHE A 205 6.26 -12.86 -6.60
CA PHE A 205 5.45 -14.06 -6.39
C PHE A 205 6.28 -15.35 -6.27
N PRO A 206 7.18 -15.69 -7.22
CA PRO A 206 8.01 -16.88 -7.09
C PRO A 206 8.96 -16.79 -5.90
N THR A 207 9.45 -15.60 -5.54
CA THR A 207 10.30 -15.40 -4.37
C THR A 207 9.54 -15.64 -3.07
N LEU A 208 8.29 -15.16 -2.96
CA LEU A 208 7.42 -15.45 -1.82
C LEU A 208 7.14 -16.96 -1.71
N LEU A 209 6.80 -17.62 -2.82
CA LEU A 209 6.60 -19.06 -2.84
C LEU A 209 7.86 -19.82 -2.43
N LEU A 210 9.02 -19.43 -2.95
CA LEU A 210 10.29 -20.03 -2.56
C LEU A 210 10.53 -19.89 -1.05
N ALA A 211 10.28 -18.72 -0.48
CA ALA A 211 10.44 -18.48 0.97
C ALA A 211 9.46 -19.32 1.80
N ILE A 212 8.21 -19.53 1.34
CA ILE A 212 7.20 -20.35 2.04
C ILE A 212 7.58 -21.84 2.04
N TYR A 213 8.05 -22.37 0.90
CA TYR A 213 8.34 -23.80 0.75
C TYR A 213 9.71 -24.20 1.28
N THR A 214 10.68 -23.28 1.28
CA THR A 214 12.04 -23.56 1.75
C THR A 214 12.09 -23.67 3.27
N ARG A 215 12.86 -24.68 3.78
CA ARG A 215 13.14 -24.85 5.20
C ARG A 215 14.50 -24.25 5.62
N ASP A 216 15.31 -23.86 4.65
CA ASP A 216 16.61 -23.28 4.94
C ASP A 216 16.47 -21.81 5.33
N ARG A 217 16.74 -21.51 6.59
CA ARG A 217 16.69 -20.15 7.17
C ARG A 217 17.50 -19.15 6.37
N ARG A 218 18.64 -19.54 5.78
CA ARG A 218 19.50 -18.63 5.00
C ARG A 218 18.82 -18.21 3.71
N VAL A 219 18.14 -19.14 3.06
CA VAL A 219 17.38 -18.85 1.82
C VAL A 219 16.19 -17.95 2.13
N VAL A 220 15.47 -18.20 3.22
CA VAL A 220 14.34 -17.34 3.65
C VAL A 220 14.81 -15.90 3.91
N ILE A 221 15.93 -15.74 4.64
CA ILE A 221 16.53 -14.40 4.87
C ILE A 221 16.91 -13.74 3.54
N GLY A 222 17.54 -14.48 2.63
CA GLY A 222 17.90 -13.98 1.29
C GLY A 222 16.67 -13.51 0.49
N CYS A 223 15.57 -14.30 0.53
CA CYS A 223 14.30 -13.93 -0.10
C CYS A 223 13.71 -12.65 0.51
N LEU A 224 13.72 -12.52 1.85
CA LEU A 224 13.21 -11.32 2.52
C LEU A 224 14.02 -10.08 2.16
N VAL A 225 15.37 -10.18 2.16
CA VAL A 225 16.25 -9.07 1.74
C VAL A 225 15.99 -8.69 0.30
N TYR A 226 15.84 -9.67 -0.60
CA TYR A 226 15.49 -9.42 -1.99
C TYR A 226 14.15 -8.70 -2.12
N LEU A 227 13.09 -9.21 -1.46
CA LEU A 227 11.76 -8.58 -1.48
C LEU A 227 11.78 -7.14 -0.96
N ILE A 228 12.50 -6.89 0.16
CA ILE A 228 12.66 -5.52 0.69
C ILE A 228 13.39 -4.63 -0.32
N SER A 229 14.40 -5.15 -1.04
CA SER A 229 15.15 -4.37 -2.03
C SER A 229 14.34 -3.98 -3.27
N LEU A 230 13.25 -4.69 -3.58
CA LEU A 230 12.37 -4.34 -4.69
C LEU A 230 11.65 -2.99 -4.49
N TYR A 231 11.35 -2.59 -3.24
CA TYR A 231 10.68 -1.32 -2.96
C TYR A 231 11.54 -0.10 -3.36
N PRO A 232 12.78 0.07 -2.85
CA PRO A 232 13.63 1.16 -3.31
C PRO A 232 13.99 1.05 -4.79
N LEU A 233 14.17 -0.18 -5.32
CA LEU A 233 14.44 -0.40 -6.75
C LEU A 233 13.28 0.11 -7.60
N SER A 234 12.03 -0.09 -7.19
CA SER A 234 10.85 0.42 -7.91
C SER A 234 10.83 1.95 -8.00
N VAL A 235 11.41 2.63 -7.01
CA VAL A 235 11.53 4.11 -6.97
C VAL A 235 12.65 4.60 -7.88
N VAL A 236 13.82 3.95 -7.84
CA VAL A 236 14.99 4.37 -8.63
C VAL A 236 14.81 4.07 -10.12
N TRP A 237 14.07 3.02 -10.44
CA TRP A 237 13.80 2.60 -11.83
C TRP A 237 12.56 3.29 -12.44
N ALA A 238 12.04 4.31 -11.78
CA ALA A 238 10.85 5.05 -12.21
C ALA A 238 11.15 6.00 -13.37
#